data_405c884a02a48cdc597b83152f68bf6b
#
_entry.id   405c884a02a48cdc597b83152f68bf6b
#
_cell.length_a   1.000
_cell.length_b   1.000
_cell.length_c   1.000
_cell.angle_alpha   90.00
_cell.angle_beta   90.00
_cell.angle_gamma   90.00
#
_symmetry.space_group_name_H-M   'P 1'
#
loop_
_entity.id
_entity.type
_entity.pdbx_description
1 polymer ?
#
loop_
_entity_poly.entity_id
_entity_poly.type
_entity_poly.pdbx_seq_one_letter_code
_entity_poly.pdbx_strand_id
1 'polypeptide(L)'
;MNGIEITHENMDAAEASIPKNTPFLMLNLLRFKDQASYGPDEDFEPSSGREAYFKRYIPAFMELSASKLEIQPFFLGKVLAGLVLGEDEDWEICALISYPDFQSFKAIVGSEAYKLKALPHRLAALADLRLMAAVEADLE
;
A
#
# COMPACT_ATOMS: atom_id res chain seq x y z
N MET A 1 -19.00 1.07 1.30
CA MET A 1 -17.93 0.31 0.63
C MET A 1 -16.66 1.16 0.63
N ASN A 2 -15.55 0.57 1.08
CA ASN A 2 -14.28 1.28 1.14
C ASN A 2 -13.51 1.09 -0.15
N GLY A 3 -13.04 2.19 -0.73
CA GLY A 3 -12.17 2.14 -1.87
C GLY A 3 -10.75 1.71 -1.49
N ILE A 4 -10.04 1.15 -2.46
CA ILE A 4 -8.65 0.74 -2.29
C ILE A 4 -7.70 1.56 -3.16
N GLU A 5 -8.20 2.60 -3.79
CA GLU A 5 -7.40 3.49 -4.61
C GLU A 5 -7.14 4.81 -3.89
N ILE A 6 -5.97 5.36 -4.11
CA ILE A 6 -5.61 6.67 -3.57
C ILE A 6 -6.33 7.72 -4.43
N THR A 7 -7.15 8.57 -3.80
CA THR A 7 -7.84 9.62 -4.53
C THR A 7 -6.92 10.83 -4.70
N HIS A 8 -7.18 11.64 -5.73
CA HIS A 8 -6.45 12.91 -5.92
C HIS A 8 -6.59 13.82 -4.71
N GLU A 9 -7.79 13.87 -4.15
CA GLU A 9 -8.07 14.69 -2.97
C GLU A 9 -7.20 14.29 -1.79
N ASN A 10 -7.12 12.98 -1.51
CA ASN A 10 -6.30 12.48 -0.41
C ASN A 10 -4.80 12.62 -0.68
N MET A 11 -4.38 12.48 -1.93
CA MET A 11 -2.99 12.69 -2.30
C MET A 11 -2.60 14.16 -2.06
N ASP A 12 -3.43 15.10 -2.47
CA ASP A 12 -3.18 16.52 -2.28
C ASP A 12 -3.17 16.88 -0.80
N ALA A 13 -4.10 16.32 -0.02
CA ALA A 13 -4.17 16.55 1.41
C ALA A 13 -2.90 16.03 2.12
N ALA A 14 -2.44 14.85 1.72
CA ALA A 14 -1.22 14.28 2.28
C ALA A 14 -0.01 15.15 1.95
N GLU A 15 0.10 15.60 0.72
CA GLU A 15 1.20 16.46 0.29
C GLU A 15 1.23 17.77 1.09
N ALA A 16 0.06 18.31 1.40
CA ALA A 16 -0.04 19.54 2.20
C ALA A 16 0.28 19.29 3.68
N SER A 17 0.00 18.09 4.19
CA SER A 17 0.13 17.77 5.61
C SER A 17 1.49 17.23 6.01
N ILE A 18 2.19 16.57 5.09
CA ILE A 18 3.49 15.98 5.39
C ILE A 18 4.57 16.98 5.03
N PRO A 19 5.40 17.43 5.99
CA PRO A 19 6.46 18.40 5.68
C PRO A 19 7.42 17.87 4.64
N LYS A 20 7.91 18.74 3.78
CA LYS A 20 8.88 18.37 2.74
C LYS A 20 10.16 17.82 3.37
N ASN A 21 10.79 16.89 2.67
CA ASN A 21 12.08 16.31 3.07
C ASN A 21 12.04 15.69 4.48
N THR A 22 10.89 15.17 4.87
CA THR A 22 10.68 14.58 6.19
C THR A 22 10.45 13.09 6.05
N PRO A 23 11.27 12.24 6.69
CA PRO A 23 11.02 10.81 6.72
C PRO A 23 9.72 10.50 7.47
N PHE A 24 9.00 9.50 7.00
CA PHE A 24 7.76 9.07 7.64
C PHE A 24 7.55 7.57 7.47
N LEU A 25 6.59 7.04 8.21
CA LEU A 25 6.18 5.65 8.08
C LEU A 25 4.80 5.60 7.46
N MET A 26 4.63 4.72 6.48
CA MET A 26 3.32 4.46 5.90
C MET A 26 2.73 3.24 6.56
N LEU A 27 1.63 3.43 7.28
CA LEU A 27 0.87 2.33 7.87
C LEU A 27 -0.03 1.71 6.81
N ASN A 28 0.10 0.41 6.64
CA ASN A 28 -0.72 -0.37 5.72
C ASN A 28 -1.52 -1.39 6.51
N LEU A 29 -2.83 -1.42 6.32
CA LEU A 29 -3.67 -2.51 6.79
C LEU A 29 -4.27 -3.16 5.56
N LEU A 30 -4.10 -4.47 5.41
CA LEU A 30 -4.48 -5.18 4.19
C LEU A 30 -5.43 -6.33 4.49
N ARG A 31 -6.44 -6.48 3.63
CA ARG A 31 -7.27 -7.67 3.55
C ARG A 31 -7.29 -8.12 2.09
N PHE A 32 -7.11 -9.41 1.87
CA PHE A 32 -7.01 -9.97 0.53
C PHE A 32 -8.32 -10.56 0.04
N LYS A 33 -8.51 -10.50 -1.28
CA LYS A 33 -9.57 -11.31 -1.91
C LYS A 33 -9.18 -12.77 -1.86
N ASP A 34 -10.15 -13.68 -1.75
CA ASP A 34 -9.88 -15.11 -1.83
C ASP A 34 -9.27 -15.46 -3.18
N GLN A 35 -9.86 -14.94 -4.25
CA GLN A 35 -9.36 -15.08 -5.61
C GLN A 35 -9.03 -13.69 -6.15
N ALA A 36 -7.82 -13.54 -6.70
CA ALA A 36 -7.43 -12.29 -7.35
C ALA A 36 -8.39 -12.02 -8.52
N SER A 37 -8.82 -10.77 -8.64
CA SER A 37 -9.82 -10.37 -9.62
C SER A 37 -9.24 -9.35 -10.60
N TYR A 38 -8.73 -9.83 -11.72
CA TYR A 38 -8.18 -8.97 -12.77
C TYR A 38 -9.27 -8.53 -13.73
N GLY A 39 -9.01 -7.42 -14.42
CA GLY A 39 -9.92 -6.92 -15.44
C GLY A 39 -9.95 -7.81 -16.68
N PRO A 40 -10.95 -7.60 -17.58
CA PRO A 40 -11.13 -8.47 -18.75
C PRO A 40 -9.98 -8.45 -19.75
N ASP A 41 -9.20 -7.36 -19.75
CA ASP A 41 -8.05 -7.22 -20.66
C ASP A 41 -6.74 -7.66 -20.03
N GLU A 42 -6.80 -8.20 -18.82
CA GLU A 42 -5.62 -8.61 -18.07
C GLU A 42 -5.56 -10.15 -18.01
N ASP A 43 -4.50 -10.71 -18.57
CA ASP A 43 -4.35 -12.16 -18.69
C ASP A 43 -3.25 -12.65 -17.76
N PHE A 44 -3.66 -13.00 -16.54
CA PHE A 44 -2.74 -13.54 -15.53
C PHE A 44 -3.25 -14.90 -15.05
N GLU A 45 -2.32 -15.77 -14.69
CA GLU A 45 -2.67 -17.07 -14.13
C GLU A 45 -3.55 -16.87 -12.89
N PRO A 46 -4.58 -17.69 -12.70
CA PRO A 46 -5.40 -17.61 -11.51
C PRO A 46 -4.55 -17.73 -10.26
N SER A 47 -4.88 -16.93 -9.24
CA SER A 47 -4.17 -16.95 -7.97
C SER A 47 -5.10 -16.45 -6.87
N SER A 48 -4.69 -16.68 -5.62
CA SER A 48 -5.34 -16.01 -4.50
C SER A 48 -4.96 -14.53 -4.49
N GLY A 49 -5.74 -13.73 -3.78
CA GLY A 49 -5.38 -12.32 -3.59
C GLY A 49 -4.03 -12.19 -2.89
N ARG A 50 -3.79 -13.00 -1.86
CA ARG A 50 -2.51 -13.00 -1.15
C ARG A 50 -1.34 -13.27 -2.09
N GLU A 51 -1.46 -14.27 -2.96
CA GLU A 51 -0.40 -14.57 -3.93
C GLU A 51 -0.18 -13.44 -4.92
N ALA A 52 -1.25 -12.85 -5.43
CA ALA A 52 -1.13 -11.71 -6.34
C ALA A 52 -0.41 -10.55 -5.67
N TYR A 53 -0.69 -10.31 -4.39
CA TYR A 53 -0.03 -9.22 -3.66
C TYR A 53 1.45 -9.52 -3.43
N PHE A 54 1.77 -10.65 -2.82
CA PHE A 54 3.14 -10.94 -2.40
C PHE A 54 4.05 -11.43 -3.53
N LYS A 55 3.49 -12.11 -4.53
CA LYS A 55 4.30 -12.68 -5.62
C LYS A 55 4.33 -11.83 -6.88
N ARG A 56 3.40 -10.88 -7.02
CA ARG A 56 3.33 -10.02 -8.22
C ARG A 56 3.43 -8.54 -7.89
N TYR A 57 2.60 -8.05 -6.97
CA TYR A 57 2.62 -6.62 -6.63
C TYR A 57 3.92 -6.22 -5.93
N ILE A 58 4.31 -6.91 -4.86
CA ILE A 58 5.49 -6.55 -4.09
C ILE A 58 6.76 -6.58 -4.94
N PRO A 59 7.03 -7.65 -5.74
CA PRO A 59 8.20 -7.63 -6.62
C PRO A 59 8.19 -6.47 -7.62
N ALA A 60 7.02 -6.14 -8.19
CA ALA A 60 6.91 -5.00 -9.11
C ALA A 60 7.21 -3.68 -8.40
N PHE A 61 6.68 -3.50 -7.19
CA PHE A 61 6.95 -2.31 -6.39
C PHE A 61 8.44 -2.21 -6.03
N MET A 62 9.04 -3.30 -5.62
CA MET A 62 10.47 -3.34 -5.27
C MET A 62 11.35 -2.97 -6.47
N GLU A 63 11.00 -3.44 -7.65
CA GLU A 63 11.73 -3.07 -8.86
C GLU A 63 11.64 -1.57 -9.13
N LEU A 64 10.44 -0.99 -8.97
CA LEU A 64 10.23 0.44 -9.19
C LEU A 64 10.91 1.30 -8.14
N SER A 65 11.10 0.78 -6.93
CA SER A 65 11.72 1.50 -5.83
C SER A 65 13.21 1.16 -5.65
N ALA A 66 13.78 0.36 -6.55
CA ALA A 66 15.15 -0.15 -6.41
C ALA A 66 16.20 0.94 -6.30
N SER A 67 15.98 2.10 -6.95
CA SER A 67 16.92 3.23 -6.89
C SER A 67 16.78 4.04 -5.60
N LYS A 68 15.79 3.73 -4.75
CA LYS A 68 15.51 4.46 -3.52
C LYS A 68 15.72 3.53 -2.33
N LEU A 69 16.96 3.32 -1.97
CA LEU A 69 17.37 2.35 -0.95
C LEU A 69 16.84 2.68 0.45
N GLU A 70 16.40 3.91 0.68
CA GLU A 70 15.82 4.30 1.97
C GLU A 70 14.37 3.84 2.14
N ILE A 71 13.72 3.35 1.07
CA ILE A 71 12.37 2.79 1.18
C ILE A 71 12.50 1.36 1.67
N GLN A 72 12.10 1.10 2.91
CA GLN A 72 12.28 -0.19 3.54
C GLN A 72 11.14 -0.53 4.48
N PRO A 73 10.81 -1.82 4.62
CA PRO A 73 9.86 -2.20 5.66
C PRO A 73 10.48 -1.96 7.04
N PHE A 74 9.78 -1.19 7.86
CA PHE A 74 10.12 -1.01 9.26
C PHE A 74 9.55 -2.15 10.09
N PHE A 75 8.33 -2.59 9.73
CA PHE A 75 7.66 -3.72 10.36
C PHE A 75 6.72 -4.34 9.35
N LEU A 76 6.70 -5.67 9.29
CA LEU A 76 5.73 -6.42 8.49
C LEU A 76 5.16 -7.49 9.40
N GLY A 77 3.85 -7.42 9.67
CA GLY A 77 3.22 -8.29 10.64
C GLY A 77 1.97 -8.96 10.12
N LYS A 78 1.69 -10.11 10.70
CA LYS A 78 0.46 -10.83 10.50
C LYS A 78 -0.49 -10.46 11.64
N VAL A 79 -1.68 -10.00 11.31
CA VAL A 79 -2.68 -9.66 12.31
C VAL A 79 -3.24 -10.96 12.88
N LEU A 80 -3.22 -11.10 14.20
CA LEU A 80 -3.71 -12.30 14.88
C LEU A 80 -5.13 -12.15 15.38
N ALA A 81 -5.50 -10.95 15.83
CA ALA A 81 -6.82 -10.71 16.39
C ALA A 81 -7.12 -9.22 16.41
N GLY A 82 -8.36 -8.87 16.18
CA GLY A 82 -8.84 -7.50 16.40
C GLY A 82 -9.49 -7.43 17.78
N LEU A 83 -9.13 -6.42 18.55
CA LEU A 83 -9.70 -6.21 19.88
C LEU A 83 -10.73 -5.08 19.90
N VAL A 84 -10.56 -4.10 19.03
CA VAL A 84 -11.53 -3.04 18.78
C VAL A 84 -11.53 -2.77 17.29
N LEU A 85 -12.64 -3.03 16.64
CA LEU A 85 -12.78 -2.87 15.19
C LEU A 85 -14.08 -2.18 14.86
N GLY A 86 -14.09 -1.44 13.76
CA GLY A 86 -15.32 -0.92 13.18
C GLY A 86 -16.07 -2.01 12.44
N GLU A 87 -17.28 -1.70 12.00
CA GLU A 87 -18.04 -2.61 11.14
C GLU A 87 -17.22 -2.88 9.87
N ASP A 88 -17.25 -4.12 9.42
CA ASP A 88 -16.58 -4.56 8.20
C ASP A 88 -15.05 -4.43 8.24
N GLU A 89 -14.47 -4.20 9.40
CA GLU A 89 -13.02 -4.20 9.52
C GLU A 89 -12.51 -5.58 9.90
N ASP A 90 -11.66 -6.10 9.01
CA ASP A 90 -11.04 -7.41 9.20
C ASP A 90 -9.70 -7.36 8.46
N TRP A 91 -8.61 -7.35 9.21
CA TRP A 91 -7.28 -7.12 8.65
C TRP A 91 -6.40 -8.35 8.79
N GLU A 92 -5.66 -8.67 7.74
CA GLU A 92 -4.79 -9.85 7.71
C GLU A 92 -3.32 -9.48 7.88
N ILE A 93 -2.92 -8.34 7.35
CA ILE A 93 -1.53 -7.87 7.39
C ILE A 93 -1.52 -6.43 7.89
N CYS A 94 -0.54 -6.11 8.73
CA CYS A 94 -0.20 -4.74 9.06
C CYS A 94 1.26 -4.51 8.74
N ALA A 95 1.56 -3.40 8.09
CA ALA A 95 2.93 -3.10 7.70
C ALA A 95 3.21 -1.62 7.93
N LEU A 96 4.44 -1.34 8.35
CA LEU A 96 4.96 0.03 8.43
C LEU A 96 6.12 0.10 7.45
N ILE A 97 5.97 0.93 6.44
CA ILE A 97 7.02 1.10 5.42
C ILE A 97 7.65 2.47 5.60
N SER A 98 8.97 2.48 5.71
CA SER A 98 9.74 3.71 5.88
C SER A 98 10.01 4.36 4.52
N TYR A 99 9.70 5.64 4.42
CA TYR A 99 9.99 6.47 3.24
C TYR A 99 10.85 7.66 3.66
N PRO A 100 11.81 8.07 2.82
CA PRO A 100 12.64 9.22 3.15
C PRO A 100 11.90 10.56 3.07
N ASP A 101 10.86 10.62 2.23
CA ASP A 101 10.00 11.79 2.07
C ASP A 101 8.75 11.38 1.28
N PHE A 102 7.76 12.26 1.29
CA PHE A 102 6.50 11.98 0.60
C PHE A 102 6.66 12.05 -0.92
N GLN A 103 7.56 12.88 -1.43
CA GLN A 103 7.80 13.01 -2.86
C GLN A 103 8.27 11.69 -3.47
N SER A 104 9.06 10.90 -2.72
CA SER A 104 9.50 9.57 -3.17
C SER A 104 8.31 8.62 -3.34
N PHE A 105 7.38 8.62 -2.39
CA PHE A 105 6.18 7.82 -2.49
C PHE A 105 5.33 8.26 -3.69
N LYS A 106 5.08 9.57 -3.78
CA LYS A 106 4.24 10.13 -4.85
C LYS A 106 4.84 9.85 -6.23
N ALA A 107 6.17 9.96 -6.37
CA ALA A 107 6.84 9.71 -7.63
C ALA A 107 6.66 8.27 -8.10
N ILE A 108 6.70 7.30 -7.18
CA ILE A 108 6.52 5.89 -7.52
C ILE A 108 5.08 5.61 -7.91
N VAL A 109 4.13 5.91 -7.02
CA VAL A 109 2.72 5.53 -7.26
C VAL A 109 2.07 6.38 -8.37
N GLY A 110 2.63 7.56 -8.67
CA GLY A 110 2.16 8.40 -9.76
C GLY A 110 2.80 8.09 -11.11
N SER A 111 3.79 7.21 -11.16
CA SER A 111 4.49 6.91 -12.40
C SER A 111 3.66 6.04 -13.34
N GLU A 112 3.91 6.16 -14.65
CA GLU A 112 3.28 5.28 -15.63
C GLU A 112 3.70 3.82 -15.42
N ALA A 113 4.96 3.60 -15.04
CA ALA A 113 5.46 2.25 -14.78
C ALA A 113 4.70 1.57 -13.64
N TYR A 114 4.40 2.31 -12.56
CA TYR A 114 3.60 1.78 -11.46
C TYR A 114 2.19 1.40 -11.93
N LYS A 115 1.56 2.29 -12.69
CA LYS A 115 0.20 2.08 -13.17
C LYS A 115 0.10 0.88 -14.10
N LEU A 116 1.14 0.62 -14.87
CA LEU A 116 1.15 -0.50 -15.81
C LEU A 116 1.62 -1.81 -15.19
N LYS A 117 2.60 -1.78 -14.30
CA LYS A 117 3.29 -2.98 -13.81
C LYS A 117 2.89 -3.42 -12.40
N ALA A 118 2.47 -2.51 -11.56
CA ALA A 118 2.18 -2.81 -10.16
C ALA A 118 0.71 -2.66 -9.79
N LEU A 119 0.11 -1.53 -10.13
CA LEU A 119 -1.25 -1.22 -9.71
C LEU A 119 -2.28 -2.29 -10.06
N PRO A 120 -2.27 -2.89 -11.26
CA PRO A 120 -3.25 -3.94 -11.58
C PRO A 120 -3.23 -5.10 -10.60
N HIS A 121 -2.05 -5.47 -10.11
CA HIS A 121 -1.92 -6.56 -9.12
C HIS A 121 -2.47 -6.15 -7.76
N ARG A 122 -2.23 -4.90 -7.34
CA ARG A 122 -2.76 -4.40 -6.08
C ARG A 122 -4.29 -4.38 -6.11
N LEU A 123 -4.87 -3.86 -7.18
CA LEU A 123 -6.32 -3.79 -7.33
C LEU A 123 -6.95 -5.18 -7.44
N ALA A 124 -6.29 -6.12 -8.09
CA ALA A 124 -6.76 -7.49 -8.21
C ALA A 124 -6.70 -8.24 -6.87
N ALA A 125 -5.73 -7.92 -6.02
CA ALA A 125 -5.41 -8.65 -4.81
C ALA A 125 -6.23 -8.26 -3.58
N LEU A 126 -6.52 -6.97 -3.43
CA LEU A 126 -7.02 -6.42 -2.16
C LEU A 126 -8.53 -6.31 -2.11
N ALA A 127 -9.12 -6.86 -1.05
CA ALA A 127 -10.52 -6.66 -0.73
C ALA A 127 -10.73 -5.34 0.00
N ASP A 128 -9.75 -4.94 0.82
CA ASP A 128 -9.81 -3.67 1.54
C ASP A 128 -8.40 -3.23 1.90
N LEU A 129 -8.24 -1.92 2.12
CA LEU A 129 -6.93 -1.31 2.38
C LEU A 129 -7.12 -0.07 3.24
N ARG A 130 -6.24 0.09 4.22
CA ARG A 130 -6.04 1.39 4.87
C ARG A 130 -4.59 1.79 4.69
N LEU A 131 -4.38 3.04 4.35
CA LEU A 131 -3.07 3.57 4.06
C LEU A 131 -2.98 4.94 4.73
N MET A 132 -2.09 5.07 5.72
CA MET A 132 -1.95 6.31 6.49
C MET A 132 -0.50 6.61 6.73
N ALA A 133 -0.11 7.87 6.54
CA ALA A 133 1.23 8.34 6.82
C ALA A 133 1.32 8.84 8.25
N ALA A 134 2.39 8.50 8.94
CA ALA A 134 2.58 8.89 10.34
C ALA A 134 4.05 9.21 10.63
N VAL A 135 4.26 10.09 11.58
CA VAL A 135 5.58 10.36 12.12
C VAL A 135 5.52 10.16 13.63
N GLU A 136 6.68 10.05 14.24
CA GLU A 136 6.74 9.90 15.69
C GLU A 136 6.06 11.10 16.36
N ALA A 137 5.16 10.83 17.30
CA ALA A 137 4.48 11.88 18.02
C ALA A 137 5.36 12.43 19.14
N ASP A 138 5.28 13.74 19.33
CA ASP A 138 5.88 14.40 20.48
C ASP A 138 4.89 14.31 21.62
N LEU A 139 5.23 13.56 22.65
CA LEU A 139 4.33 13.27 23.77
C LEU A 139 4.66 14.08 25.04
N GLU A 140 5.32 15.20 24.89
CA GLU A 140 5.60 16.07 26.04
C GLU A 140 4.35 16.62 26.68
#